data_340749eda0ae0ad19658385fad9afe75
#
_entry.id   340749eda0ae0ad19658385fad9afe75
#
_cell.length_a   1.000
_cell.length_b   1.000
_cell.length_c   1.000
_cell.angle_alpha   90.00
_cell.angle_beta   90.00
_cell.angle_gamma   90.00
#
_symmetry.space_group_name_H-M   'P 1'
#
loop_
_entity.id
_entity.type
_entity.pdbx_description
1 polymer ?
#
loop_
_entity_poly.entity_id
_entity_poly.type
_entity_poly.pdbx_seq_one_letter_code
_entity_poly.pdbx_strand_id
1 'polypeptide(L)'
;MRVRPGRFVGQVARPTWRRLFLTAVLGALIAVGQAPLDIWWLALLALGGLTALVAHEKKAPQAIWLGWIGGAGYFAAALFWIVEPFLVDIARHGWMAPFALIFMAFGMALFWALAAGLSTIALGHAGKAMGFALGLAATDLLRTYVFTGFPWALIGHIWIDTPVVQAASVVGPVGLSLLTTVAVALPICATETGKRIFLAVLAAAILAATWWGGTLRLALSDAQPANAVRVRLIQPNASQEMKWRADMWRIFLDRQMAQTAAPADEPLDLIVWPEVAVPFLLDQSGSYLAEIVAASGGVPVALGIQRDEELRYFNSLAVTDSQGEVTAIYDKWHLVPFGEYIPFGDFLADFGLKAFAAREGFGYTAGPGARVLDLGRAGKVLPLICYESVFPQDLRAAPERADWILQVTNDGWFGNLAGPYQHLAQARLRAVEQGLPLLRSANTGVSAVIDAKGRVLDSLPLNSEGILDTTVPVALSATIYARTGDLPLSLVISGGILCMILRRRHNPIDPRGSAV
;
A
#
# COMPACT_ATOMS: atom_id res chain seq x y z
N MET A 1 51.04 37.16 -20.27
CA MET A 1 50.24 35.94 -20.54
C MET A 1 49.02 36.03 -19.63
N ARG A 2 47.85 36.51 -20.15
CA ARG A 2 46.60 36.62 -19.37
C ARG A 2 45.83 35.32 -19.54
N VAL A 3 45.75 34.54 -18.45
CA VAL A 3 44.88 33.33 -18.37
C VAL A 3 43.43 33.84 -18.32
N ARG A 4 42.66 33.53 -19.39
CA ARG A 4 41.21 33.74 -19.38
C ARG A 4 40.56 32.73 -18.44
N PRO A 5 39.72 33.14 -17.47
CA PRO A 5 38.97 32.18 -16.68
C PRO A 5 37.96 31.45 -17.59
N GLY A 6 38.06 30.13 -17.65
CA GLY A 6 37.20 29.27 -18.43
C GLY A 6 35.75 29.41 -17.99
N ARG A 7 34.85 29.63 -18.94
CA ARG A 7 33.43 29.46 -18.79
C ARG A 7 33.10 28.00 -18.53
N PHE A 8 33.06 27.58 -17.28
CA PHE A 8 32.48 26.31 -16.85
C PHE A 8 31.30 26.58 -15.92
N VAL A 9 30.17 26.94 -16.50
CA VAL A 9 28.84 26.57 -16.00
C VAL A 9 27.93 26.62 -17.23
N GLY A 10 27.82 25.54 -17.95
CA GLY A 10 26.77 25.37 -18.94
C GLY A 10 25.43 25.48 -18.22
N GLN A 11 24.66 26.52 -18.50
CA GLN A 11 23.29 26.66 -18.00
C GLN A 11 22.55 25.36 -18.31
N VAL A 12 22.17 24.61 -17.27
CA VAL A 12 21.28 23.47 -17.40
C VAL A 12 19.94 24.02 -17.93
N ALA A 13 19.72 23.89 -19.24
CA ALA A 13 18.49 24.37 -19.86
C ALA A 13 17.31 23.60 -19.25
N ARG A 14 16.57 24.27 -18.38
CA ARG A 14 15.34 23.73 -17.78
C ARG A 14 14.26 23.59 -18.87
N PRO A 15 13.36 22.58 -18.79
CA PRO A 15 12.18 22.55 -19.64
C PRO A 15 11.35 23.82 -19.47
N THR A 16 10.57 24.18 -20.51
CA THR A 16 9.68 25.34 -20.42
C THR A 16 8.60 25.10 -19.35
N TRP A 17 8.11 26.16 -18.71
CA TRP A 17 7.07 26.07 -17.69
C TRP A 17 5.80 25.36 -18.20
N ARG A 18 5.43 25.54 -19.49
CA ARG A 18 4.29 24.86 -20.13
C ARG A 18 4.48 23.34 -20.16
N ARG A 19 5.70 22.87 -20.44
CA ARG A 19 6.02 21.42 -20.43
C ARG A 19 5.99 20.87 -19.00
N LEU A 20 6.52 21.60 -18.04
CA LEU A 20 6.46 21.18 -16.62
C LEU A 20 5.01 21.11 -16.14
N PHE A 21 4.18 22.10 -16.45
CA PHE A 21 2.77 22.10 -16.11
C PHE A 21 2.03 20.90 -16.76
N LEU A 22 2.22 20.67 -18.05
CA LEU A 22 1.65 19.49 -18.73
C LEU A 22 2.09 18.20 -18.06
N THR A 23 3.36 18.10 -17.68
CA THR A 23 3.91 16.92 -17.01
C THR A 23 3.28 16.68 -15.64
N ALA A 24 3.07 17.75 -14.85
CA ALA A 24 2.36 17.67 -13.57
C ALA A 24 0.91 17.20 -13.75
N VAL A 25 0.21 17.76 -14.76
CA VAL A 25 -1.17 17.36 -15.08
C VAL A 25 -1.23 15.88 -15.51
N LEU A 26 -0.30 15.42 -16.36
CA LEU A 26 -0.23 14.00 -16.73
C LEU A 26 0.02 13.13 -15.50
N GLY A 27 0.90 13.54 -14.59
CA GLY A 27 1.10 12.85 -13.32
C GLY A 27 -0.18 12.74 -12.50
N ALA A 28 -0.89 13.84 -12.31
CA ALA A 28 -2.17 13.85 -11.59
C ALA A 28 -3.24 12.98 -12.28
N LEU A 29 -3.28 12.96 -13.61
CA LEU A 29 -4.19 12.09 -14.37
C LEU A 29 -3.84 10.60 -14.25
N ILE A 30 -2.57 10.23 -14.03
CA ILE A 30 -2.21 8.84 -13.71
C ILE A 30 -2.83 8.42 -12.37
N ALA A 31 -2.90 9.33 -11.41
CA ALA A 31 -3.44 9.04 -10.08
C ALA A 31 -4.95 8.74 -10.10
N VAL A 32 -5.72 9.18 -11.09
CA VAL A 32 -7.15 8.85 -11.18
C VAL A 32 -7.41 7.37 -11.48
N GLY A 33 -6.39 6.60 -11.84
CA GLY A 33 -6.47 5.14 -11.92
C GLY A 33 -6.42 4.44 -10.56
N GLN A 34 -6.10 5.15 -9.48
CA GLN A 34 -6.12 4.61 -8.12
C GLN A 34 -7.54 4.62 -7.55
N ALA A 35 -7.79 3.73 -6.57
CA ALA A 35 -9.04 3.73 -5.82
C ALA A 35 -9.26 5.11 -5.13
N PRO A 36 -10.51 5.57 -5.04
CA PRO A 36 -11.76 4.95 -5.46
C PRO A 36 -12.23 5.29 -6.88
N LEU A 37 -11.42 5.99 -7.66
CA LEU A 37 -11.84 6.44 -9.00
C LEU A 37 -11.71 5.33 -10.05
N ASP A 38 -10.64 4.51 -9.97
CA ASP A 38 -10.38 3.31 -10.78
C ASP A 38 -10.46 3.52 -12.31
N ILE A 39 -10.17 4.77 -12.78
CA ILE A 39 -10.21 5.15 -14.20
C ILE A 39 -8.88 4.70 -14.86
N TRP A 40 -8.61 3.39 -14.87
CA TRP A 40 -7.37 2.80 -15.34
C TRP A 40 -7.00 3.17 -16.77
N TRP A 41 -7.98 3.28 -17.68
CA TRP A 41 -7.73 3.63 -19.09
C TRP A 41 -7.19 5.04 -19.26
N LEU A 42 -7.65 6.01 -18.44
CA LEU A 42 -7.14 7.39 -18.46
C LEU A 42 -5.73 7.44 -17.88
N ALA A 43 -5.47 6.66 -16.82
CA ALA A 43 -4.13 6.52 -16.25
C ALA A 43 -3.12 5.97 -17.28
N LEU A 44 -3.50 4.98 -18.10
CA LEU A 44 -2.65 4.45 -19.18
C LEU A 44 -2.33 5.50 -20.22
N LEU A 45 -3.33 6.27 -20.65
CA LEU A 45 -3.13 7.35 -21.63
C LEU A 45 -2.20 8.45 -21.08
N ALA A 46 -2.41 8.86 -19.83
CA ALA A 46 -1.59 9.86 -19.18
C ALA A 46 -0.14 9.37 -18.97
N LEU A 47 0.04 8.12 -18.56
CA LEU A 47 1.35 7.49 -18.42
C LEU A 47 2.06 7.39 -19.78
N GLY A 48 1.31 7.11 -20.85
CA GLY A 48 1.82 7.12 -22.23
C GLY A 48 2.32 8.50 -22.63
N GLY A 49 1.55 9.54 -22.34
CA GLY A 49 1.96 10.93 -22.57
C GLY A 49 3.24 11.30 -21.83
N LEU A 50 3.33 10.97 -20.54
CA LEU A 50 4.52 11.21 -19.73
C LEU A 50 5.74 10.44 -20.26
N THR A 51 5.56 9.14 -20.57
CA THR A 51 6.63 8.30 -21.14
C THR A 51 7.14 8.86 -22.47
N ALA A 52 6.24 9.31 -23.35
CA ALA A 52 6.61 9.93 -24.60
C ALA A 52 7.41 11.24 -24.38
N LEU A 53 6.99 12.08 -23.44
CA LEU A 53 7.72 13.32 -23.11
C LEU A 53 9.13 13.02 -22.62
N VAL A 54 9.30 12.07 -21.70
CA VAL A 54 10.60 11.66 -21.16
C VAL A 54 11.49 11.06 -22.25
N ALA A 55 10.94 10.17 -23.08
CA ALA A 55 11.70 9.49 -24.16
C ALA A 55 12.20 10.45 -25.26
N HIS A 56 11.52 11.57 -25.48
CA HIS A 56 11.94 12.59 -26.45
C HIS A 56 13.08 13.48 -25.94
N GLU A 57 13.37 13.48 -24.65
CA GLU A 57 14.41 14.35 -24.12
C GLU A 57 15.80 13.87 -24.53
N LYS A 58 16.62 14.83 -25.03
CA LYS A 58 18.00 14.55 -25.43
C LYS A 58 18.99 14.64 -24.27
N LYS A 59 18.68 15.44 -23.26
CA LYS A 59 19.57 15.73 -22.12
C LYS A 59 19.01 15.13 -20.84
N ALA A 60 19.85 14.42 -20.11
CA ALA A 60 19.48 13.80 -18.83
C ALA A 60 18.84 14.77 -17.83
N PRO A 61 19.34 16.00 -17.61
CA PRO A 61 18.70 16.92 -16.65
C PRO A 61 17.25 17.28 -17.04
N GLN A 62 16.94 17.36 -18.33
CA GLN A 62 15.57 17.64 -18.77
C GLN A 62 14.64 16.46 -18.51
N ALA A 63 15.08 15.23 -18.80
CA ALA A 63 14.32 14.02 -18.50
C ALA A 63 14.06 13.90 -16.99
N ILE A 64 15.08 14.13 -16.16
CA ILE A 64 14.98 14.11 -14.68
C ILE A 64 13.93 15.12 -14.20
N TRP A 65 13.93 16.36 -14.72
CA TRP A 65 12.93 17.36 -14.36
C TRP A 65 11.51 16.92 -14.73
N LEU A 66 11.31 16.31 -15.91
CA LEU A 66 10.00 15.80 -16.32
C LEU A 66 9.55 14.64 -15.41
N GLY A 67 10.44 13.70 -15.11
CA GLY A 67 10.16 12.62 -14.16
C GLY A 67 9.79 13.15 -12.78
N TRP A 68 10.55 14.12 -12.28
CA TRP A 68 10.30 14.69 -10.95
C TRP A 68 8.96 15.43 -10.87
N ILE A 69 8.67 16.31 -11.82
CA ILE A 69 7.42 17.08 -11.80
C ILE A 69 6.21 16.20 -12.14
N GLY A 70 6.37 15.21 -13.04
CA GLY A 70 5.32 14.21 -13.29
C GLY A 70 5.03 13.37 -12.05
N GLY A 71 6.09 12.90 -11.37
CA GLY A 71 5.97 12.22 -10.09
C GLY A 71 5.32 13.08 -9.01
N ALA A 72 5.69 14.37 -8.90
CA ALA A 72 5.09 15.29 -7.93
C ALA A 72 3.59 15.45 -8.17
N GLY A 73 3.16 15.59 -9.44
CA GLY A 73 1.73 15.63 -9.81
C GLY A 73 1.01 14.33 -9.43
N TYR A 74 1.63 13.18 -9.72
CA TYR A 74 1.09 11.88 -9.37
C TYR A 74 0.93 11.69 -7.86
N PHE A 75 1.99 11.88 -7.09
CA PHE A 75 1.96 11.65 -5.65
C PHE A 75 1.13 12.70 -4.91
N ALA A 76 1.09 13.95 -5.38
CA ALA A 76 0.20 14.95 -4.80
C ALA A 76 -1.28 14.56 -4.97
N ALA A 77 -1.66 14.02 -6.13
CA ALA A 77 -3.03 13.60 -6.38
C ALA A 77 -3.37 12.23 -5.74
N ALA A 78 -2.42 11.27 -5.73
CA ALA A 78 -2.66 9.94 -5.15
C ALA A 78 -2.62 9.94 -3.62
N LEU A 79 -1.84 10.82 -3.01
CA LEU A 79 -1.58 10.84 -1.57
C LEU A 79 -2.13 12.10 -0.88
N PHE A 80 -3.10 12.80 -1.48
CA PHE A 80 -3.64 14.04 -0.88
C PHE A 80 -4.23 13.80 0.53
N TRP A 81 -4.68 12.59 0.81
CA TRP A 81 -5.20 12.18 2.11
C TRP A 81 -4.16 12.26 3.24
N ILE A 82 -2.87 12.41 2.93
CA ILE A 82 -1.81 12.56 3.94
C ILE A 82 -1.98 13.81 4.81
N VAL A 83 -2.85 14.73 4.42
CA VAL A 83 -3.20 15.92 5.21
C VAL A 83 -4.16 15.60 6.37
N GLU A 84 -4.95 14.53 6.28
CA GLU A 84 -6.02 14.20 7.20
C GLU A 84 -5.57 14.01 8.67
N PRO A 85 -4.44 13.33 8.97
CA PRO A 85 -3.94 13.23 10.34
C PRO A 85 -3.72 14.59 11.02
N PHE A 86 -3.36 15.62 10.25
CA PHE A 86 -3.12 16.97 10.76
C PHE A 86 -4.40 17.75 11.02
N LEU A 87 -5.53 17.29 10.47
CA LEU A 87 -6.83 17.90 10.63
C LEU A 87 -7.60 17.36 11.84
N VAL A 88 -7.14 16.27 12.47
CA VAL A 88 -7.72 15.72 13.72
C VAL A 88 -7.62 16.74 14.87
N ASP A 89 -6.51 17.46 14.98
CA ASP A 89 -6.34 18.63 15.88
C ASP A 89 -5.85 19.82 15.06
N ILE A 90 -6.79 20.48 14.36
CA ILE A 90 -6.51 21.57 13.44
C ILE A 90 -5.79 22.73 14.13
N ALA A 91 -6.21 23.03 15.37
CA ALA A 91 -5.64 24.17 16.12
C ALA A 91 -4.14 23.99 16.37
N ARG A 92 -3.69 22.77 16.58
CA ARG A 92 -2.31 22.43 16.88
C ARG A 92 -1.48 22.07 15.65
N HIS A 93 -2.05 21.26 14.73
CA HIS A 93 -1.28 20.62 13.66
C HIS A 93 -1.72 21.04 12.25
N GLY A 94 -2.87 21.72 12.08
CA GLY A 94 -3.42 22.03 10.76
C GLY A 94 -2.47 22.82 9.84
N TRP A 95 -1.62 23.67 10.40
CA TRP A 95 -0.60 24.43 9.63
C TRP A 95 0.46 23.51 8.97
N MET A 96 0.66 22.30 9.48
CA MET A 96 1.64 21.33 8.95
C MET A 96 1.11 20.60 7.70
N ALA A 97 -0.20 20.51 7.54
CA ALA A 97 -0.86 19.72 6.48
C ALA A 97 -0.35 20.02 5.06
N PRO A 98 -0.28 21.30 4.59
CA PRO A 98 0.22 21.59 3.24
C PRO A 98 1.70 21.23 3.07
N PHE A 99 2.51 21.38 4.12
CA PHE A 99 3.93 21.01 4.07
C PHE A 99 4.10 19.50 4.00
N ALA A 100 3.30 18.73 4.75
CA ALA A 100 3.31 17.26 4.69
C ALA A 100 3.01 16.77 3.27
N LEU A 101 1.98 17.32 2.61
CA LEU A 101 1.65 16.97 1.24
C LEU A 101 2.76 17.35 0.26
N ILE A 102 3.32 18.55 0.37
CA ILE A 102 4.40 19.02 -0.50
C ILE A 102 5.64 18.12 -0.34
N PHE A 103 6.10 17.89 0.88
CA PHE A 103 7.28 17.06 1.13
C PHE A 103 7.06 15.63 0.70
N MET A 104 5.87 15.06 0.95
CA MET A 104 5.54 13.72 0.50
C MET A 104 5.52 13.62 -1.02
N ALA A 105 4.82 14.52 -1.71
CA ALA A 105 4.70 14.51 -3.16
C ALA A 105 6.05 14.69 -3.86
N PHE A 106 6.82 15.72 -3.48
CA PHE A 106 8.11 16.00 -4.10
C PHE A 106 9.21 15.02 -3.67
N GLY A 107 9.14 14.51 -2.44
CA GLY A 107 10.05 13.47 -1.94
C GLY A 107 9.86 12.15 -2.68
N MET A 108 8.62 11.66 -2.79
CA MET A 108 8.32 10.45 -3.55
C MET A 108 8.62 10.61 -5.05
N ALA A 109 8.44 11.81 -5.59
CA ALA A 109 8.77 12.12 -6.98
C ALA A 109 10.27 11.96 -7.32
N LEU A 110 11.17 11.98 -6.33
CA LEU A 110 12.60 11.71 -6.56
C LEU A 110 12.83 10.29 -7.13
N PHE A 111 12.00 9.33 -6.79
CA PHE A 111 12.03 7.99 -7.40
C PHE A 111 11.72 8.06 -8.90
N TRP A 112 10.75 8.85 -9.31
CA TRP A 112 10.44 9.04 -10.73
C TRP A 112 11.49 9.87 -11.46
N ALA A 113 12.11 10.83 -10.77
CA ALA A 113 13.29 11.54 -11.28
C ALA A 113 14.46 10.58 -11.54
N LEU A 114 14.71 9.65 -10.61
CA LEU A 114 15.71 8.60 -10.78
C LEU A 114 15.38 7.68 -11.95
N ALA A 115 14.12 7.24 -12.08
CA ALA A 115 13.66 6.43 -13.22
C ALA A 115 13.91 7.14 -14.57
N ALA A 116 13.57 8.43 -14.65
CA ALA A 116 13.82 9.24 -15.83
C ALA A 116 15.31 9.44 -16.10
N GLY A 117 16.13 9.60 -15.04
CA GLY A 117 17.59 9.63 -15.16
C GLY A 117 18.15 8.34 -15.73
N LEU A 118 17.72 7.18 -15.20
CA LEU A 118 18.11 5.85 -15.67
C LEU A 118 17.73 5.63 -17.15
N SER A 119 16.58 6.14 -17.59
CA SER A 119 16.16 6.02 -18.99
C SER A 119 17.16 6.63 -19.97
N THR A 120 17.91 7.65 -19.56
CA THR A 120 18.89 8.33 -20.41
C THR A 120 20.20 7.54 -20.61
N ILE A 121 20.37 6.43 -19.88
CA ILE A 121 21.47 5.48 -20.12
C ILE A 121 21.22 4.72 -21.43
N ALA A 122 19.95 4.48 -21.77
CA ALA A 122 19.57 3.75 -22.96
C ALA A 122 19.76 4.58 -24.24
N LEU A 123 20.08 3.89 -25.34
CA LEU A 123 20.33 4.50 -26.65
C LEU A 123 19.02 4.66 -27.45
N GLY A 124 18.90 5.79 -28.10
CA GLY A 124 17.79 6.09 -29.00
C GLY A 124 16.45 6.29 -28.27
N HIS A 125 15.44 6.65 -29.03
CA HIS A 125 14.09 6.93 -28.53
C HIS A 125 13.43 5.68 -27.92
N ALA A 126 13.48 4.55 -28.62
CA ALA A 126 12.93 3.29 -28.16
C ALA A 126 13.57 2.81 -26.84
N GLY A 127 14.91 2.88 -26.78
CA GLY A 127 15.63 2.52 -25.57
C GLY A 127 15.23 3.38 -24.36
N LYS A 128 15.04 4.69 -24.57
CA LYS A 128 14.62 5.59 -23.48
C LYS A 128 13.19 5.33 -23.00
N ALA A 129 12.25 5.06 -23.92
CA ALA A 129 10.88 4.70 -23.54
C ALA A 129 10.86 3.43 -22.68
N MET A 130 11.54 2.37 -23.10
CA MET A 130 11.67 1.13 -22.35
C MET A 130 12.50 1.32 -21.08
N GLY A 131 13.55 2.14 -21.12
CA GLY A 131 14.37 2.48 -19.97
C GLY A 131 13.59 3.23 -18.88
N PHE A 132 12.64 4.09 -19.26
CA PHE A 132 11.76 4.75 -18.32
C PHE A 132 10.76 3.76 -17.69
N ALA A 133 10.18 2.85 -18.49
CA ALA A 133 9.30 1.80 -17.98
C ALA A 133 10.00 0.88 -16.95
N LEU A 134 11.19 0.39 -17.28
CA LEU A 134 12.02 -0.40 -16.36
C LEU A 134 12.45 0.42 -15.14
N GLY A 135 12.80 1.69 -15.36
CA GLY A 135 13.18 2.62 -14.29
C GLY A 135 12.06 2.85 -13.29
N LEU A 136 10.81 3.04 -13.74
CA LEU A 136 9.66 3.18 -12.86
C LEU A 136 9.44 1.92 -12.01
N ALA A 137 9.49 0.74 -12.62
CA ALA A 137 9.36 -0.51 -11.88
C ALA A 137 10.53 -0.74 -10.90
N ALA A 138 11.77 -0.40 -11.31
CA ALA A 138 12.93 -0.48 -10.44
C ALA A 138 12.82 0.45 -9.23
N THR A 139 12.32 1.67 -9.44
CA THR A 139 12.14 2.63 -8.35
C THR A 139 10.92 2.33 -7.48
N ASP A 140 9.86 1.73 -8.02
CA ASP A 140 8.74 1.18 -7.24
C ASP A 140 9.25 0.05 -6.33
N LEU A 141 10.08 -0.87 -6.85
CA LEU A 141 10.72 -1.91 -6.05
C LEU A 141 11.62 -1.32 -4.97
N LEU A 142 12.48 -0.36 -5.33
CA LEU A 142 13.37 0.31 -4.37
C LEU A 142 12.59 0.96 -3.24
N ARG A 143 11.52 1.70 -3.55
CA ARG A 143 10.69 2.41 -2.58
C ARG A 143 9.85 1.46 -1.68
N THR A 144 9.68 0.21 -2.10
CA THR A 144 9.04 -0.82 -1.26
C THR A 144 9.91 -1.22 -0.07
N TYR A 145 11.25 -1.06 -0.16
CA TYR A 145 12.18 -1.54 0.86
C TYR A 145 13.03 -0.45 1.53
N VAL A 146 13.31 0.67 0.85
CA VAL A 146 14.19 1.72 1.39
C VAL A 146 13.46 2.58 2.42
N PHE A 147 14.16 2.97 3.50
CA PHE A 147 13.64 3.80 4.59
C PHE A 147 12.39 3.23 5.28
N THR A 148 12.36 1.94 5.57
CA THR A 148 11.22 1.16 6.06
C THR A 148 10.20 0.79 4.98
N GLY A 149 10.27 1.40 3.81
CA GLY A 149 9.38 1.13 2.69
C GLY A 149 8.14 2.02 2.68
N PHE A 150 7.64 2.29 1.46
CA PHE A 150 6.35 2.93 1.24
C PHE A 150 5.75 2.45 -0.10
N PRO A 151 5.24 1.21 -0.20
CA PRO A 151 4.64 0.68 -1.42
C PRO A 151 3.20 1.14 -1.66
N TRP A 152 2.82 2.31 -1.16
CA TRP A 152 1.52 2.93 -1.44
C TRP A 152 1.53 3.61 -2.81
N ALA A 153 0.39 3.61 -3.52
CA ALA A 153 0.26 4.20 -4.85
C ALA A 153 1.33 3.67 -5.85
N LEU A 154 1.50 2.34 -5.93
CA LEU A 154 2.22 1.72 -7.05
C LEU A 154 1.41 1.89 -8.34
N ILE A 155 2.09 2.04 -9.48
CA ILE A 155 1.41 2.17 -10.78
C ILE A 155 0.48 0.97 -11.05
N GLY A 156 0.90 -0.24 -10.64
CA GLY A 156 0.12 -1.46 -10.80
C GLY A 156 -1.20 -1.50 -10.02
N HIS A 157 -1.40 -0.63 -9.01
CA HIS A 157 -2.64 -0.59 -8.24
C HIS A 157 -3.86 -0.13 -9.06
N ILE A 158 -3.67 0.49 -10.23
CA ILE A 158 -4.76 0.86 -11.15
C ILE A 158 -5.60 -0.35 -11.63
N TRP A 159 -5.13 -1.57 -11.41
CA TRP A 159 -5.77 -2.80 -11.86
C TRP A 159 -6.61 -3.49 -10.80
N ILE A 160 -6.67 -2.98 -9.56
CA ILE A 160 -7.25 -3.71 -8.42
C ILE A 160 -8.72 -4.09 -8.66
N ASP A 161 -9.50 -3.25 -9.33
CA ASP A 161 -10.90 -3.53 -9.67
C ASP A 161 -11.09 -4.20 -11.04
N THR A 162 -10.03 -4.78 -11.59
CA THR A 162 -10.07 -5.48 -12.87
C THR A 162 -9.54 -6.91 -12.75
N PRO A 163 -9.86 -7.80 -13.68
CA PRO A 163 -9.27 -9.15 -13.70
C PRO A 163 -7.74 -9.17 -13.81
N VAL A 164 -7.10 -8.09 -14.30
CA VAL A 164 -5.64 -7.99 -14.44
C VAL A 164 -4.94 -8.11 -13.09
N VAL A 165 -5.58 -7.70 -11.99
CA VAL A 165 -5.03 -7.83 -10.63
C VAL A 165 -4.61 -9.27 -10.30
N GLN A 166 -5.26 -10.27 -10.92
CA GLN A 166 -4.96 -11.69 -10.67
C GLN A 166 -3.52 -12.05 -11.06
N ALA A 167 -2.87 -11.28 -11.95
CA ALA A 167 -1.47 -11.48 -12.27
C ALA A 167 -0.54 -11.22 -11.07
N ALA A 168 -0.98 -10.44 -10.06
CA ALA A 168 -0.23 -10.26 -8.82
C ALA A 168 0.07 -11.57 -8.09
N SER A 169 -0.77 -12.60 -8.27
CA SER A 169 -0.49 -13.95 -7.74
C SER A 169 0.78 -14.60 -8.31
N VAL A 170 1.29 -14.07 -9.43
CA VAL A 170 2.49 -14.57 -10.12
C VAL A 170 3.65 -13.58 -9.99
N VAL A 171 3.38 -12.30 -10.29
CA VAL A 171 4.44 -11.27 -10.42
C VAL A 171 4.45 -10.23 -9.30
N GLY A 172 3.50 -10.28 -8.38
CA GLY A 172 3.38 -9.32 -7.28
C GLY A 172 2.94 -7.91 -7.72
N PRO A 173 2.88 -6.95 -6.78
CA PRO A 173 2.38 -5.61 -7.03
C PRO A 173 3.32 -4.79 -7.93
N VAL A 174 4.63 -4.90 -7.73
CA VAL A 174 5.62 -4.22 -8.58
C VAL A 174 5.69 -4.86 -9.98
N GLY A 175 5.40 -6.17 -10.09
CA GLY A 175 5.26 -6.83 -11.39
C GLY A 175 4.07 -6.31 -12.20
N LEU A 176 2.95 -5.96 -11.53
CA LEU A 176 1.84 -5.25 -12.19
C LEU A 176 2.27 -3.87 -12.68
N SER A 177 3.10 -3.13 -11.90
CA SER A 177 3.68 -1.86 -12.34
C SER A 177 4.56 -2.05 -13.58
N LEU A 178 5.42 -3.07 -13.61
CA LEU A 178 6.27 -3.38 -14.77
C LEU A 178 5.43 -3.75 -16.00
N LEU A 179 4.44 -4.62 -15.85
CA LEU A 179 3.52 -4.98 -16.93
C LEU A 179 2.87 -3.74 -17.53
N THR A 180 2.36 -2.85 -16.69
CA THR A 180 1.69 -1.61 -17.09
C THR A 180 2.63 -0.67 -17.83
N THR A 181 3.78 -0.38 -17.24
CA THR A 181 4.74 0.57 -17.80
C THR A 181 5.35 0.06 -19.11
N VAL A 182 5.61 -1.24 -19.23
CA VAL A 182 6.09 -1.87 -20.48
C VAL A 182 5.01 -1.84 -21.55
N ALA A 183 3.76 -2.22 -21.22
CA ALA A 183 2.66 -2.17 -22.20
C ALA A 183 2.46 -0.75 -22.76
N VAL A 184 2.54 0.27 -21.90
CA VAL A 184 2.44 1.68 -22.30
C VAL A 184 3.67 2.13 -23.12
N ALA A 185 4.87 1.67 -22.83
CA ALA A 185 6.10 2.06 -23.54
C ALA A 185 6.21 1.44 -24.93
N LEU A 186 5.67 0.24 -25.16
CA LEU A 186 5.78 -0.48 -26.43
C LEU A 186 5.42 0.35 -27.66
N PRO A 187 4.25 0.99 -27.79
CA PRO A 187 3.91 1.79 -28.95
C PRO A 187 4.80 3.04 -29.11
N ILE A 188 5.38 3.53 -28.02
CA ILE A 188 6.28 4.68 -28.01
C ILE A 188 7.67 4.29 -28.55
N CYS A 189 8.06 3.01 -28.47
CA CYS A 189 9.34 2.53 -28.99
C CYS A 189 9.48 2.68 -30.51
N ALA A 190 8.40 2.89 -31.26
CA ALA A 190 8.45 3.05 -32.71
C ALA A 190 8.11 4.47 -33.15
N THR A 191 8.91 5.00 -34.08
CA THR A 191 8.63 6.28 -34.79
C THR A 191 7.88 6.06 -36.09
N GLU A 192 8.06 4.91 -36.74
CA GLU A 192 7.38 4.50 -37.95
C GLU A 192 5.94 4.04 -37.66
N THR A 193 4.96 4.54 -38.40
CA THR A 193 3.54 4.27 -38.11
C THR A 193 3.19 2.78 -38.11
N GLY A 194 3.66 2.01 -39.10
CA GLY A 194 3.36 0.56 -39.15
C GLY A 194 3.89 -0.21 -37.94
N LYS A 195 5.13 0.06 -37.53
CA LYS A 195 5.72 -0.54 -36.32
C LYS A 195 5.02 -0.08 -35.04
N ARG A 196 4.61 1.19 -34.97
CA ARG A 196 3.85 1.72 -33.84
C ARG A 196 2.52 1.00 -33.68
N ILE A 197 1.77 0.83 -34.77
CA ILE A 197 0.50 0.07 -34.74
C ILE A 197 0.76 -1.37 -34.30
N PHE A 198 1.77 -2.04 -34.87
CA PHE A 198 2.12 -3.41 -34.47
C PHE A 198 2.42 -3.51 -32.96
N LEU A 199 3.25 -2.60 -32.43
CA LEU A 199 3.59 -2.60 -31.01
C LEU A 199 2.41 -2.21 -30.11
N ALA A 200 1.50 -1.36 -30.58
CA ALA A 200 0.26 -1.05 -29.87
C ALA A 200 -0.68 -2.27 -29.81
N VAL A 201 -0.80 -3.00 -30.91
CA VAL A 201 -1.57 -4.26 -30.97
C VAL A 201 -0.94 -5.31 -30.04
N LEU A 202 0.39 -5.42 -30.03
CA LEU A 202 1.09 -6.32 -29.12
C LEU A 202 0.84 -5.96 -27.65
N ALA A 203 0.92 -4.68 -27.29
CA ALA A 203 0.61 -4.20 -25.94
C ALA A 203 -0.83 -4.51 -25.55
N ALA A 204 -1.77 -4.24 -26.45
CA ALA A 204 -3.18 -4.57 -26.23
C ALA A 204 -3.40 -6.09 -26.08
N ALA A 205 -2.71 -6.91 -26.88
CA ALA A 205 -2.78 -8.37 -26.79
C ALA A 205 -2.22 -8.89 -25.43
N ILE A 206 -1.12 -8.32 -24.94
CA ILE A 206 -0.56 -8.67 -23.62
C ILE A 206 -1.58 -8.33 -22.51
N LEU A 207 -2.15 -7.13 -22.52
CA LEU A 207 -3.15 -6.73 -21.53
C LEU A 207 -4.42 -7.57 -21.64
N ALA A 208 -4.89 -7.86 -22.86
CA ALA A 208 -6.05 -8.71 -23.09
C ALA A 208 -5.82 -10.17 -22.62
N ALA A 209 -4.64 -10.73 -22.87
CA ALA A 209 -4.27 -12.06 -22.37
C ALA A 209 -4.22 -12.11 -20.84
N THR A 210 -3.66 -11.05 -20.21
CA THR A 210 -3.64 -10.93 -18.75
C THR A 210 -5.05 -10.80 -18.19
N TRP A 211 -5.89 -9.98 -18.82
CA TRP A 211 -7.30 -9.83 -18.45
C TRP A 211 -8.06 -11.15 -18.56
N TRP A 212 -7.89 -11.85 -19.68
CA TRP A 212 -8.51 -13.14 -19.92
C TRP A 212 -8.06 -14.19 -18.89
N GLY A 213 -6.75 -14.29 -18.64
CA GLY A 213 -6.20 -15.19 -17.62
C GLY A 213 -6.75 -14.88 -16.22
N GLY A 214 -6.88 -13.60 -15.89
CA GLY A 214 -7.50 -13.16 -14.64
C GLY A 214 -8.98 -13.53 -14.55
N THR A 215 -9.74 -13.35 -15.64
CA THR A 215 -11.15 -13.74 -15.72
C THR A 215 -11.31 -15.25 -15.52
N LEU A 216 -10.47 -16.07 -16.16
CA LEU A 216 -10.48 -17.52 -15.97
C LEU A 216 -10.19 -17.89 -14.52
N ARG A 217 -9.19 -17.26 -13.88
CA ARG A 217 -8.89 -17.51 -12.45
C ARG A 217 -10.06 -17.16 -11.55
N LEU A 218 -10.74 -16.04 -11.81
CA LEU A 218 -11.92 -15.60 -11.06
C LEU A 218 -13.11 -16.55 -11.24
N ALA A 219 -13.26 -17.17 -12.41
CA ALA A 219 -14.34 -18.10 -12.71
C ALA A 219 -14.17 -19.50 -12.09
N LEU A 220 -12.96 -19.86 -11.63
CA LEU A 220 -12.77 -21.13 -10.94
C LEU A 220 -13.60 -21.16 -9.66
N SER A 221 -14.37 -22.23 -9.48
CA SER A 221 -15.15 -22.42 -8.25
C SER A 221 -14.22 -22.68 -7.08
N ASP A 222 -14.51 -22.04 -5.95
CA ASP A 222 -13.83 -22.29 -4.70
C ASP A 222 -14.51 -23.48 -4.01
N ALA A 223 -13.73 -24.40 -3.43
CA ALA A 223 -14.28 -25.48 -2.63
C ALA A 223 -15.02 -24.89 -1.41
N GLN A 224 -16.05 -25.56 -0.93
CA GLN A 224 -16.67 -25.20 0.35
C GLN A 224 -15.75 -25.72 1.49
N PRO A 225 -15.52 -24.95 2.57
CA PRO A 225 -14.74 -25.43 3.69
C PRO A 225 -15.50 -26.58 4.39
N ALA A 226 -14.78 -27.68 4.67
CA ALA A 226 -15.35 -28.82 5.38
C ALA A 226 -15.75 -28.45 6.83
N ASN A 227 -14.99 -27.54 7.45
CA ASN A 227 -15.25 -26.97 8.77
C ASN A 227 -15.30 -25.45 8.62
N ALA A 228 -16.50 -24.90 8.52
CA ALA A 228 -16.71 -23.48 8.38
C ALA A 228 -16.37 -22.75 9.68
N VAL A 229 -15.39 -21.85 9.65
CA VAL A 229 -15.06 -20.94 10.76
C VAL A 229 -15.95 -19.72 10.65
N ARG A 230 -16.68 -19.39 11.71
CA ARG A 230 -17.60 -18.26 11.76
C ARG A 230 -17.04 -17.12 12.60
N VAL A 231 -16.97 -15.95 12.01
CA VAL A 231 -16.35 -14.77 12.61
C VAL A 231 -17.32 -13.60 12.57
N ARG A 232 -17.42 -12.87 13.69
CA ARG A 232 -18.08 -11.57 13.77
C ARG A 232 -17.04 -10.47 13.71
N LEU A 233 -17.17 -9.54 12.76
CA LEU A 233 -16.39 -8.32 12.69
C LEU A 233 -17.19 -7.17 13.29
N ILE A 234 -16.60 -6.44 14.24
CA ILE A 234 -17.20 -5.29 14.91
C ILE A 234 -16.72 -4.00 14.26
N GLN A 235 -17.65 -3.11 13.91
CA GLN A 235 -17.39 -1.75 13.44
C GLN A 235 -18.08 -0.72 14.32
N PRO A 236 -17.40 -0.14 15.32
CA PRO A 236 -18.02 0.75 16.30
C PRO A 236 -18.23 2.17 15.78
N ASN A 237 -17.61 2.56 14.68
CA ASN A 237 -17.63 3.91 14.13
C ASN A 237 -17.29 4.99 15.17
N ALA A 238 -16.22 4.78 15.93
CA ALA A 238 -15.71 5.73 16.90
C ALA A 238 -14.81 6.76 16.21
N SER A 239 -15.34 7.99 16.00
CA SER A 239 -14.54 9.02 15.31
C SER A 239 -13.25 9.35 16.06
N GLN A 240 -12.16 9.59 15.31
CA GLN A 240 -10.83 9.78 15.89
C GLN A 240 -10.75 10.97 16.87
N GLU A 241 -11.52 12.03 16.62
CA GLU A 241 -11.58 13.21 17.48
C GLU A 241 -12.26 12.93 18.82
N MET A 242 -13.26 12.03 18.87
CA MET A 242 -14.08 11.76 20.04
C MET A 242 -13.66 10.50 20.80
N LYS A 243 -12.98 9.58 20.14
CA LYS A 243 -12.69 8.23 20.62
C LYS A 243 -12.10 8.17 22.05
N TRP A 244 -11.30 9.17 22.42
CA TRP A 244 -10.60 9.23 23.70
C TRP A 244 -11.08 10.34 24.63
N ARG A 245 -12.14 11.03 24.29
CA ARG A 245 -12.71 12.04 25.19
C ARG A 245 -13.32 11.37 26.41
N ALA A 246 -13.12 11.98 27.58
CA ALA A 246 -13.58 11.44 28.86
C ALA A 246 -15.10 11.19 28.92
N ASP A 247 -15.88 11.98 28.18
CA ASP A 247 -17.35 11.91 28.07
C ASP A 247 -17.83 10.94 26.99
N MET A 248 -16.96 10.44 26.09
CA MET A 248 -17.35 9.68 24.91
C MET A 248 -16.86 8.24 24.87
N TRP A 249 -15.68 7.94 25.43
CA TRP A 249 -15.07 6.62 25.29
C TRP A 249 -15.97 5.47 25.82
N ARG A 250 -16.74 5.73 26.90
CA ARG A 250 -17.66 4.73 27.46
C ARG A 250 -18.80 4.42 26.47
N ILE A 251 -19.31 5.41 25.76
CA ILE A 251 -20.36 5.23 24.75
C ILE A 251 -19.86 4.29 23.63
N PHE A 252 -18.62 4.48 23.18
CA PHE A 252 -18.03 3.61 22.15
C PHE A 252 -17.74 2.20 22.67
N LEU A 253 -17.31 2.06 23.93
CA LEU A 253 -17.14 0.76 24.55
C LEU A 253 -18.48 0.03 24.69
N ASP A 254 -19.50 0.69 25.23
CA ASP A 254 -20.84 0.10 25.41
C ASP A 254 -21.46 -0.30 24.07
N ARG A 255 -21.20 0.48 23.00
CA ARG A 255 -21.57 0.12 21.62
C ARG A 255 -20.92 -1.18 21.19
N GLN A 256 -19.61 -1.30 21.35
CA GLN A 256 -18.85 -2.52 21.01
C GLN A 256 -19.34 -3.72 21.84
N MET A 257 -19.64 -3.51 23.10
CA MET A 257 -20.23 -4.55 23.98
C MET A 257 -21.60 -4.99 23.46
N ALA A 258 -22.47 -4.05 23.08
CA ALA A 258 -23.79 -4.36 22.52
C ALA A 258 -23.68 -5.11 21.17
N GLN A 259 -22.76 -4.69 20.31
CA GLN A 259 -22.46 -5.38 19.06
C GLN A 259 -21.90 -6.79 19.28
N THR A 260 -21.07 -6.98 20.32
CA THR A 260 -20.55 -8.28 20.73
C THR A 260 -21.64 -9.22 21.20
N ALA A 261 -22.57 -8.70 22.02
CA ALA A 261 -23.67 -9.46 22.61
C ALA A 261 -24.85 -9.67 21.64
N ALA A 262 -24.83 -9.06 20.45
CA ALA A 262 -25.90 -9.19 19.48
C ALA A 262 -26.15 -10.66 19.10
N PRO A 263 -27.40 -11.11 18.94
CA PRO A 263 -27.69 -12.46 18.50
C PRO A 263 -27.02 -12.77 17.16
N ALA A 264 -26.56 -14.02 17.00
CA ALA A 264 -26.07 -14.56 15.75
C ALA A 264 -26.99 -15.69 15.29
N ASP A 265 -27.20 -15.81 13.96
CA ASP A 265 -28.02 -16.87 13.40
C ASP A 265 -27.41 -18.27 13.63
N GLU A 266 -26.10 -18.33 13.73
CA GLU A 266 -25.34 -19.55 13.98
C GLU A 266 -24.20 -19.30 14.96
N PRO A 267 -23.71 -20.32 15.69
CA PRO A 267 -22.61 -20.18 16.67
C PRO A 267 -21.35 -19.57 16.04
N LEU A 268 -20.77 -18.61 16.73
CA LEU A 268 -19.53 -17.95 16.33
C LEU A 268 -18.32 -18.68 16.92
N ASP A 269 -17.20 -18.65 16.19
CA ASP A 269 -15.91 -19.20 16.62
C ASP A 269 -14.94 -18.10 17.10
N LEU A 270 -15.13 -16.86 16.63
CA LEU A 270 -14.29 -15.70 16.97
C LEU A 270 -15.08 -14.40 16.78
N ILE A 271 -14.88 -13.44 17.68
CA ILE A 271 -15.34 -12.06 17.53
C ILE A 271 -14.11 -11.17 17.40
N VAL A 272 -14.12 -10.21 16.47
CA VAL A 272 -12.98 -9.35 16.17
C VAL A 272 -13.34 -7.88 16.39
N TRP A 273 -12.60 -7.23 17.26
CA TRP A 273 -12.65 -5.78 17.47
C TRP A 273 -11.55 -5.07 16.69
N PRO A 274 -11.76 -3.84 16.21
CA PRO A 274 -10.78 -3.13 15.40
C PRO A 274 -9.54 -2.70 16.20
N GLU A 275 -8.60 -2.04 15.52
CA GLU A 275 -7.35 -1.52 16.08
C GLU A 275 -7.60 -0.53 17.23
N VAL A 276 -6.86 -0.70 18.34
CA VAL A 276 -6.90 0.14 19.54
C VAL A 276 -8.35 0.45 19.93
N ALA A 277 -9.15 -0.60 20.11
CA ALA A 277 -10.59 -0.51 20.30
C ALA A 277 -11.00 0.04 21.67
N VAL A 278 -10.09 -0.01 22.65
CA VAL A 278 -10.33 0.35 24.05
C VAL A 278 -9.33 1.40 24.56
N PRO A 279 -9.71 2.23 25.56
CA PRO A 279 -8.89 3.35 26.03
C PRO A 279 -7.89 2.99 27.13
N PHE A 280 -7.77 1.74 27.50
CA PHE A 280 -6.90 1.25 28.58
C PHE A 280 -5.84 0.29 28.06
N LEU A 281 -4.80 0.11 28.83
CA LEU A 281 -3.73 -0.84 28.54
C LEU A 281 -4.13 -2.26 28.91
N LEU A 282 -3.54 -3.24 28.25
CA LEU A 282 -3.87 -4.66 28.42
C LEU A 282 -3.69 -5.13 29.88
N ASP A 283 -2.61 -4.72 30.53
CA ASP A 283 -2.31 -5.05 31.93
C ASP A 283 -3.29 -4.42 32.95
N GLN A 284 -4.01 -3.35 32.55
CA GLN A 284 -5.02 -2.66 33.34
C GLN A 284 -6.45 -3.06 32.97
N SER A 285 -6.62 -4.04 32.09
CA SER A 285 -7.88 -4.36 31.44
C SER A 285 -8.66 -5.53 32.09
N GLY A 286 -8.16 -6.16 33.14
CA GLY A 286 -8.70 -7.43 33.64
C GLY A 286 -10.22 -7.46 33.87
N SER A 287 -10.79 -6.46 34.54
CA SER A 287 -12.25 -6.38 34.75
C SER A 287 -13.01 -6.14 33.43
N TYR A 288 -12.46 -5.35 32.52
CA TYR A 288 -13.07 -5.07 31.22
C TYR A 288 -13.00 -6.26 30.28
N LEU A 289 -11.89 -7.02 30.28
CA LEU A 289 -11.81 -8.27 29.51
C LEU A 289 -12.86 -9.28 29.98
N ALA A 290 -13.08 -9.40 31.30
CA ALA A 290 -14.14 -10.25 31.83
C ALA A 290 -15.54 -9.79 31.36
N GLU A 291 -15.80 -8.47 31.35
CA GLU A 291 -17.06 -7.90 30.81
C GLU A 291 -17.21 -8.21 29.31
N ILE A 292 -16.14 -8.06 28.51
CA ILE A 292 -16.16 -8.33 27.06
C ILE A 292 -16.47 -9.81 26.80
N VAL A 293 -15.82 -10.72 27.53
CA VAL A 293 -16.06 -12.16 27.39
C VAL A 293 -17.44 -12.56 27.88
N ALA A 294 -17.94 -11.95 28.95
CA ALA A 294 -19.34 -12.15 29.39
C ALA A 294 -20.32 -11.71 28.30
N ALA A 295 -20.08 -10.58 27.65
CA ALA A 295 -20.90 -10.09 26.53
C ALA A 295 -20.81 -11.00 25.29
N SER A 296 -19.66 -11.65 25.06
CA SER A 296 -19.49 -12.59 23.93
C SER A 296 -20.19 -13.93 24.13
N GLY A 297 -20.71 -14.20 25.34
CA GLY A 297 -21.28 -15.50 25.67
C GLY A 297 -20.24 -16.63 25.70
N GLY A 298 -18.97 -16.30 25.96
CA GLY A 298 -17.84 -17.23 25.98
C GLY A 298 -17.20 -17.52 24.62
N VAL A 299 -17.58 -16.76 23.58
CA VAL A 299 -16.87 -16.81 22.29
C VAL A 299 -15.53 -16.08 22.44
N PRO A 300 -14.39 -16.65 22.01
CA PRO A 300 -13.10 -15.97 21.97
C PRO A 300 -13.16 -14.61 21.28
N VAL A 301 -12.43 -13.62 21.81
CA VAL A 301 -12.41 -12.26 21.26
C VAL A 301 -10.98 -11.88 20.90
N ALA A 302 -10.77 -11.51 19.65
CA ALA A 302 -9.54 -10.87 19.18
C ALA A 302 -9.75 -9.34 19.16
N LEU A 303 -9.01 -8.61 19.99
CA LEU A 303 -9.21 -7.16 20.13
C LEU A 303 -7.91 -6.37 19.93
N GLY A 304 -8.00 -5.28 19.18
CA GLY A 304 -6.93 -4.30 19.10
C GLY A 304 -6.83 -3.51 20.41
N ILE A 305 -5.67 -3.54 21.04
CA ILE A 305 -5.42 -2.93 22.36
C ILE A 305 -3.99 -2.42 22.45
N GLN A 306 -3.76 -1.43 23.29
CA GLN A 306 -2.41 -1.01 23.67
C GLN A 306 -1.93 -1.85 24.85
N ARG A 307 -0.64 -2.18 24.89
CA ARG A 307 0.01 -2.76 26.06
C ARG A 307 1.32 -2.07 26.38
N ASP A 308 1.77 -2.15 27.59
CA ASP A 308 3.11 -1.74 27.99
C ASP A 308 3.93 -2.93 28.52
N GLU A 309 5.24 -2.78 28.42
CA GLU A 309 6.23 -3.70 28.94
C GLU A 309 7.52 -2.91 29.23
N GLU A 310 7.90 -2.77 30.48
CA GLU A 310 9.11 -2.06 30.89
C GLU A 310 9.20 -0.62 30.29
N LEU A 311 8.11 0.15 30.38
CA LEU A 311 7.98 1.52 29.83
C LEU A 311 7.97 1.60 28.29
N ARG A 312 7.88 0.47 27.60
CA ARG A 312 7.69 0.40 26.15
C ARG A 312 6.22 0.17 25.83
N TYR A 313 5.69 0.94 24.93
CA TYR A 313 4.29 0.84 24.49
C TYR A 313 4.19 0.11 23.15
N PHE A 314 3.22 -0.78 23.04
CA PHE A 314 2.96 -1.56 21.83
C PHE A 314 1.51 -1.35 21.38
N ASN A 315 1.32 -1.27 20.07
CA ASN A 315 0.02 -1.42 19.42
C ASN A 315 -0.19 -2.90 19.12
N SER A 316 -1.16 -3.53 19.77
CA SER A 316 -1.25 -4.99 19.83
C SER A 316 -2.62 -5.51 19.44
N LEU A 317 -2.67 -6.75 18.98
CA LEU A 317 -3.85 -7.60 18.91
C LEU A 317 -3.74 -8.64 20.04
N ALA A 318 -4.66 -8.61 21.00
CA ALA A 318 -4.78 -9.63 22.03
C ALA A 318 -5.96 -10.56 21.72
N VAL A 319 -5.80 -11.84 21.99
CA VAL A 319 -6.86 -12.84 21.81
C VAL A 319 -7.16 -13.47 23.15
N THR A 320 -8.43 -13.46 23.56
CA THR A 320 -8.89 -14.11 24.80
C THR A 320 -9.52 -15.46 24.51
N ASP A 321 -9.50 -16.33 25.49
CA ASP A 321 -10.32 -17.54 25.50
C ASP A 321 -11.74 -17.26 26.06
N SER A 322 -12.51 -18.32 26.26
CA SER A 322 -13.87 -18.26 26.82
C SER A 322 -13.93 -17.85 28.28
N GLN A 323 -12.80 -17.79 29.00
CA GLN A 323 -12.70 -17.36 30.38
C GLN A 323 -12.18 -15.93 30.54
N GLY A 324 -11.76 -15.30 29.43
CA GLY A 324 -11.16 -13.98 29.43
C GLY A 324 -9.65 -13.96 29.64
N GLU A 325 -9.02 -15.13 29.68
CA GLU A 325 -7.56 -15.22 29.76
C GLU A 325 -6.95 -14.94 28.39
N VAL A 326 -5.88 -14.14 28.36
CA VAL A 326 -5.19 -13.79 27.12
C VAL A 326 -4.34 -14.98 26.66
N THR A 327 -4.72 -15.60 25.56
CA THR A 327 -4.05 -16.79 25.01
C THR A 327 -3.03 -16.48 23.94
N ALA A 328 -3.15 -15.35 23.26
CA ALA A 328 -2.21 -14.91 22.23
C ALA A 328 -2.11 -13.38 22.17
N ILE A 329 -0.92 -12.89 21.87
CA ILE A 329 -0.64 -11.47 21.65
C ILE A 329 0.20 -11.35 20.37
N TYR A 330 -0.15 -10.39 19.53
CA TYR A 330 0.65 -9.95 18.39
C TYR A 330 0.89 -8.45 18.49
N ASP A 331 2.14 -8.03 18.45
CA ASP A 331 2.52 -6.63 18.48
C ASP A 331 2.84 -6.16 17.07
N LYS A 332 2.27 -5.02 16.70
CA LYS A 332 2.58 -4.37 15.42
C LYS A 332 4.07 -4.14 15.29
N TRP A 333 4.66 -4.66 14.23
CA TRP A 333 6.10 -4.54 14.02
C TRP A 333 6.47 -3.54 12.93
N HIS A 334 5.60 -3.31 11.96
CA HIS A 334 5.79 -2.28 10.95
C HIS A 334 5.02 -1.02 11.31
N LEU A 335 5.70 -0.13 12.03
CA LEU A 335 5.13 1.10 12.56
C LEU A 335 5.07 2.20 11.49
N VAL A 336 4.09 3.11 11.63
CA VAL A 336 3.94 4.29 10.76
C VAL A 336 4.97 5.36 11.14
N PRO A 337 5.92 5.70 10.23
CA PRO A 337 6.87 6.78 10.50
C PRO A 337 6.15 8.11 10.75
N PHE A 338 6.60 8.88 11.74
CA PHE A 338 6.03 10.13 12.23
C PHE A 338 4.62 10.03 12.84
N GLY A 339 3.88 8.96 12.54
CA GLY A 339 2.58 8.68 13.15
C GLY A 339 2.73 7.92 14.47
N GLU A 340 3.41 6.80 14.46
CA GLU A 340 3.55 5.88 15.59
C GLU A 340 4.94 5.93 16.24
N TYR A 341 5.95 6.33 15.52
CA TYR A 341 7.29 6.61 16.04
C TYR A 341 7.96 7.73 15.26
N ILE A 342 8.98 8.33 15.85
CA ILE A 342 9.80 9.35 15.17
C ILE A 342 11.09 8.70 14.67
N PRO A 343 11.32 8.63 13.35
CA PRO A 343 12.63 8.24 12.84
C PRO A 343 13.72 9.14 13.42
N PHE A 344 14.81 8.57 13.92
CA PHE A 344 15.88 9.30 14.64
C PHE A 344 15.35 10.07 15.86
N GLY A 345 14.40 9.47 16.62
CA GLY A 345 13.62 10.12 17.67
C GLY A 345 14.46 10.86 18.71
N ASP A 346 15.57 10.29 19.15
CA ASP A 346 16.47 10.92 20.12
C ASP A 346 17.03 12.27 19.61
N PHE A 347 17.40 12.33 18.34
CA PHE A 347 17.89 13.57 17.72
C PHE A 347 16.76 14.58 17.47
N LEU A 348 15.58 14.13 17.05
CA LEU A 348 14.47 15.02 16.72
C LEU A 348 13.65 15.47 17.94
N ALA A 349 13.74 14.74 19.05
CA ALA A 349 13.12 15.12 20.32
C ALA A 349 13.66 16.48 20.85
N ASP A 350 14.94 16.76 20.63
CA ASP A 350 15.57 18.03 20.97
C ASP A 350 14.93 19.22 20.23
N PHE A 351 14.27 18.97 19.11
CA PHE A 351 13.50 19.95 18.33
C PHE A 351 11.99 19.94 18.64
N GLY A 352 11.55 19.19 19.66
CA GLY A 352 10.16 19.16 20.12
C GLY A 352 9.21 18.35 19.23
N LEU A 353 9.72 17.52 18.32
CA LEU A 353 8.91 16.65 17.48
C LEU A 353 8.49 15.39 18.26
N LYS A 354 7.16 15.11 18.28
CA LYS A 354 6.57 13.94 18.96
C LYS A 354 5.71 13.17 17.97
N ALA A 355 5.60 11.85 18.15
CA ALA A 355 4.72 11.00 17.34
C ALA A 355 3.23 11.34 17.59
N PHE A 356 2.41 11.32 16.53
CA PHE A 356 1.00 11.74 16.60
C PHE A 356 0.11 10.76 17.37
N ALA A 357 0.35 9.44 17.24
CA ALA A 357 -0.51 8.41 17.78
C ALA A 357 -0.15 7.98 19.21
N ALA A 358 1.02 8.36 19.72
CA ALA A 358 1.45 8.01 21.06
C ALA A 358 1.03 9.10 22.07
N ARG A 359 0.33 8.69 23.13
CA ARG A 359 -0.08 9.60 24.23
C ARG A 359 1.10 10.12 25.03
N GLU A 360 2.13 9.28 25.23
CA GLU A 360 3.33 9.60 26.02
C GLU A 360 4.60 9.06 25.38
N GLY A 361 5.73 9.71 25.62
CA GLY A 361 7.05 9.24 25.19
C GLY A 361 7.37 9.42 23.71
N PHE A 362 8.29 8.58 23.20
CA PHE A 362 8.84 8.64 21.84
C PHE A 362 8.00 7.88 20.78
N GLY A 363 6.85 7.32 21.16
CA GLY A 363 5.97 6.53 20.29
C GLY A 363 5.87 5.07 20.69
N TYR A 364 5.34 4.23 19.77
CA TYR A 364 5.28 2.80 19.97
C TYR A 364 6.62 2.12 19.71
N THR A 365 6.80 0.98 20.36
CA THR A 365 7.90 0.04 20.08
C THR A 365 7.44 -0.99 19.06
N ALA A 366 8.29 -1.30 18.08
CA ALA A 366 8.01 -2.34 17.10
C ALA A 366 8.01 -3.73 17.74
N GLY A 367 7.05 -4.56 17.35
CA GLY A 367 7.01 -5.98 17.74
C GLY A 367 8.16 -6.78 17.12
N PRO A 368 8.30 -8.06 17.50
CA PRO A 368 9.44 -8.91 17.09
C PRO A 368 9.39 -9.35 15.62
N GLY A 369 8.28 -9.13 14.90
CA GLY A 369 8.11 -9.51 13.50
C GLY A 369 6.80 -10.24 13.23
N ALA A 370 6.59 -10.59 11.95
CA ALA A 370 5.42 -11.33 11.51
C ALA A 370 5.36 -12.72 12.17
N ARG A 371 4.19 -13.11 12.62
CA ARG A 371 3.93 -14.44 13.20
C ARG A 371 2.51 -14.91 12.88
N VAL A 372 2.32 -16.21 12.86
CA VAL A 372 1.00 -16.85 12.76
C VAL A 372 0.53 -17.19 14.16
N LEU A 373 -0.73 -16.88 14.45
CA LEU A 373 -1.39 -17.25 15.70
C LEU A 373 -2.25 -18.49 15.46
N ASP A 374 -2.10 -19.50 16.31
CA ASP A 374 -3.01 -20.63 16.34
C ASP A 374 -4.18 -20.28 17.28
N LEU A 375 -5.34 -20.06 16.71
CA LEU A 375 -6.57 -19.69 17.43
C LEU A 375 -7.51 -20.88 17.59
N GLY A 376 -6.97 -22.09 17.67
CA GLY A 376 -7.73 -23.31 17.88
C GLY A 376 -8.74 -23.54 16.76
N ARG A 377 -10.06 -23.50 17.08
CA ARG A 377 -11.11 -23.73 16.08
C ARG A 377 -11.14 -22.68 14.96
N ALA A 378 -10.70 -21.44 15.24
CA ALA A 378 -10.58 -20.40 14.22
C ALA A 378 -9.39 -20.62 13.28
N GLY A 379 -8.53 -21.61 13.54
CA GLY A 379 -7.40 -21.99 12.69
C GLY A 379 -6.16 -21.10 12.88
N LYS A 380 -5.23 -21.24 11.95
CA LYS A 380 -3.99 -20.46 11.90
C LYS A 380 -4.19 -19.11 11.22
N VAL A 381 -3.98 -18.04 11.94
CA VAL A 381 -4.29 -16.68 11.51
C VAL A 381 -3.01 -15.86 11.38
N LEU A 382 -2.84 -15.16 10.27
CA LEU A 382 -1.82 -14.14 10.10
C LEU A 382 -2.40 -12.76 10.45
N PRO A 383 -2.09 -12.20 11.62
CA PRO A 383 -2.58 -10.89 12.01
C PRO A 383 -1.83 -9.78 11.27
N LEU A 384 -2.55 -8.72 10.94
CA LEU A 384 -2.02 -7.46 10.42
C LEU A 384 -2.70 -6.31 11.17
N ILE A 385 -1.93 -5.38 11.68
CA ILE A 385 -2.46 -4.17 12.31
C ILE A 385 -2.27 -2.98 11.36
N CYS A 386 -3.40 -2.49 10.81
CA CYS A 386 -3.49 -1.27 10.01
C CYS A 386 -2.48 -1.23 8.84
N TYR A 387 -1.47 -0.37 8.95
CA TYR A 387 -0.44 -0.09 7.95
C TYR A 387 0.35 -1.33 7.47
N GLU A 388 0.42 -2.40 8.26
CA GLU A 388 1.13 -3.63 7.89
C GLU A 388 0.57 -4.28 6.61
N SER A 389 -0.72 -4.12 6.32
CA SER A 389 -1.31 -4.66 5.08
C SER A 389 -0.80 -3.99 3.80
N VAL A 390 -0.09 -2.86 3.92
CA VAL A 390 0.52 -2.16 2.79
C VAL A 390 1.71 -2.93 2.23
N PHE A 391 2.40 -3.73 3.05
CA PHE A 391 3.70 -4.34 2.77
C PHE A 391 3.57 -5.81 2.36
N PRO A 392 3.76 -6.16 1.08
CA PRO A 392 3.71 -7.56 0.64
C PRO A 392 4.80 -8.44 1.26
N GLN A 393 5.98 -7.86 1.56
CA GLN A 393 7.08 -8.57 2.19
C GLN A 393 6.78 -8.99 3.64
N ASP A 394 5.94 -8.23 4.36
CA ASP A 394 5.62 -8.50 5.76
C ASP A 394 4.82 -9.79 5.89
N LEU A 395 3.85 -10.02 5.01
CA LEU A 395 3.08 -11.26 5.00
C LEU A 395 3.95 -12.49 4.70
N ARG A 396 4.99 -12.29 3.88
CA ARG A 396 5.93 -13.37 3.52
C ARG A 396 7.00 -13.61 4.57
N ALA A 397 7.19 -12.68 5.50
CA ALA A 397 8.10 -12.85 6.64
C ALA A 397 7.55 -13.81 7.69
N ALA A 398 6.27 -14.17 7.64
CA ALA A 398 5.68 -15.15 8.56
C ALA A 398 6.40 -16.51 8.42
N PRO A 399 6.73 -17.18 9.55
CA PRO A 399 7.54 -18.41 9.54
C PRO A 399 6.79 -19.61 8.96
N GLU A 400 5.48 -19.56 8.91
CA GLU A 400 4.60 -20.60 8.36
C GLU A 400 3.42 -19.99 7.63
N ARG A 401 2.72 -20.80 6.85
CA ARG A 401 1.51 -20.38 6.15
C ARG A 401 0.31 -20.39 7.10
N ALA A 402 -0.42 -19.30 7.10
CA ALA A 402 -1.72 -19.20 7.77
C ALA A 402 -2.85 -19.82 6.92
N ASP A 403 -4.00 -20.06 7.56
CA ASP A 403 -5.24 -20.43 6.88
C ASP A 403 -5.94 -19.17 6.31
N TRP A 404 -5.85 -18.04 7.00
CA TRP A 404 -6.43 -16.77 6.60
C TRP A 404 -5.68 -15.58 7.24
N ILE A 405 -5.98 -14.38 6.74
CA ILE A 405 -5.38 -13.13 7.21
C ILE A 405 -6.43 -12.36 8.00
N LEU A 406 -6.07 -11.88 9.18
CA LEU A 406 -6.89 -11.00 10.01
C LEU A 406 -6.29 -9.60 10.03
N GLN A 407 -6.99 -8.63 9.47
CA GLN A 407 -6.59 -7.24 9.57
C GLN A 407 -7.50 -6.49 10.55
N VAL A 408 -6.91 -5.89 11.58
CA VAL A 408 -7.58 -4.90 12.45
C VAL A 408 -7.03 -3.52 12.15
N THR A 409 -7.91 -2.51 12.00
CA THR A 409 -7.47 -1.19 11.53
C THR A 409 -8.32 -0.05 12.06
N ASN A 410 -7.72 1.14 12.05
CA ASN A 410 -8.40 2.40 12.30
C ASN A 410 -8.12 3.40 11.18
N ASP A 411 -8.95 3.38 10.15
CA ASP A 411 -8.81 4.26 8.98
C ASP A 411 -9.21 5.72 9.25
N GLY A 412 -9.60 6.06 10.46
CA GLY A 412 -9.93 7.43 10.85
C GLY A 412 -8.80 8.46 10.65
N TRP A 413 -7.59 7.97 10.40
CA TRP A 413 -6.42 8.78 10.06
C TRP A 413 -6.32 9.15 8.57
N PHE A 414 -7.09 8.49 7.70
CA PHE A 414 -6.94 8.58 6.24
C PHE A 414 -8.05 9.43 5.58
N GLY A 415 -8.90 10.09 6.40
CA GLY A 415 -10.04 10.86 5.91
C GLY A 415 -11.15 10.00 5.31
N ASN A 416 -11.98 10.61 4.45
CA ASN A 416 -13.20 9.97 3.95
C ASN A 416 -13.23 9.79 2.42
N LEU A 417 -12.23 10.25 1.69
CA LEU A 417 -12.27 10.30 0.22
C LEU A 417 -11.50 9.15 -0.44
N ALA A 418 -10.18 9.12 -0.29
CA ALA A 418 -9.35 8.16 -1.02
C ALA A 418 -8.60 7.19 -0.11
N GLY A 419 -8.06 7.66 1.01
CA GLY A 419 -7.19 6.87 1.88
C GLY A 419 -7.77 5.53 2.32
N PRO A 420 -8.97 5.47 2.91
CA PRO A 420 -9.59 4.21 3.34
C PRO A 420 -9.83 3.22 2.18
N TYR A 421 -10.24 3.72 1.02
CA TYR A 421 -10.47 2.88 -0.17
C TYR A 421 -9.16 2.36 -0.78
N GLN A 422 -8.12 3.17 -0.81
CA GLN A 422 -6.78 2.72 -1.22
C GLN A 422 -6.21 1.69 -0.24
N HIS A 423 -6.46 1.86 1.05
CA HIS A 423 -6.04 0.90 2.07
C HIS A 423 -6.78 -0.44 1.93
N LEU A 424 -8.11 -0.41 1.71
CA LEU A 424 -8.89 -1.61 1.37
C LEU A 424 -8.38 -2.27 0.09
N ALA A 425 -8.10 -1.49 -0.94
CA ALA A 425 -7.57 -1.97 -2.22
C ALA A 425 -6.26 -2.74 -2.04
N GLN A 426 -5.37 -2.27 -1.15
CA GLN A 426 -4.13 -2.96 -0.83
C GLN A 426 -4.37 -4.25 -0.03
N ALA A 427 -5.32 -4.26 0.92
CA ALA A 427 -5.72 -5.48 1.62
C ALA A 427 -6.23 -6.55 0.64
N ARG A 428 -7.06 -6.17 -0.35
CA ARG A 428 -7.52 -7.05 -1.44
C ARG A 428 -6.35 -7.62 -2.24
N LEU A 429 -5.36 -6.78 -2.53
CA LEU A 429 -4.16 -7.19 -3.25
C LEU A 429 -3.35 -8.22 -2.46
N ARG A 430 -3.23 -8.06 -1.13
CA ARG A 430 -2.59 -9.07 -0.24
C ARG A 430 -3.27 -10.43 -0.35
N ALA A 431 -4.61 -10.46 -0.36
CA ALA A 431 -5.34 -11.71 -0.53
C ALA A 431 -4.99 -12.41 -1.87
N VAL A 432 -4.96 -11.66 -2.98
CA VAL A 432 -4.59 -12.18 -4.31
C VAL A 432 -3.16 -12.73 -4.32
N GLU A 433 -2.21 -11.99 -3.76
CA GLU A 433 -0.79 -12.32 -3.72
C GLU A 433 -0.50 -13.57 -2.90
N GLN A 434 -1.18 -13.72 -1.77
CA GLN A 434 -0.97 -14.87 -0.89
C GLN A 434 -1.85 -16.08 -1.26
N GLY A 435 -2.95 -15.86 -1.97
CA GLY A 435 -3.98 -16.87 -2.15
C GLY A 435 -4.66 -17.22 -0.83
N LEU A 436 -4.80 -16.24 0.07
CA LEU A 436 -5.45 -16.38 1.37
C LEU A 436 -6.65 -15.44 1.45
N PRO A 437 -7.77 -15.85 2.06
CA PRO A 437 -8.83 -14.93 2.38
C PRO A 437 -8.37 -13.93 3.46
N LEU A 438 -8.95 -12.73 3.47
CA LEU A 438 -8.66 -11.69 4.42
C LEU A 438 -9.94 -11.14 5.02
N LEU A 439 -10.05 -11.20 6.34
CA LEU A 439 -11.11 -10.56 7.10
C LEU A 439 -10.56 -9.27 7.72
N ARG A 440 -11.26 -8.18 7.48
CA ARG A 440 -10.87 -6.83 7.90
C ARG A 440 -11.91 -6.25 8.85
N SER A 441 -11.53 -6.02 10.10
CA SER A 441 -12.31 -5.27 11.09
C SER A 441 -11.76 -3.84 11.18
N ALA A 442 -12.57 -2.87 10.80
CA ALA A 442 -12.21 -1.45 10.80
C ALA A 442 -13.02 -0.67 11.83
N ASN A 443 -12.44 0.38 12.41
CA ASN A 443 -13.17 1.27 13.31
C ASN A 443 -14.18 2.14 12.54
N THR A 444 -13.68 3.13 11.77
CA THR A 444 -14.49 4.01 10.91
C THR A 444 -14.36 3.67 9.43
N GLY A 445 -13.39 2.82 9.09
CA GLY A 445 -13.09 2.36 7.74
C GLY A 445 -14.14 1.42 7.17
N VAL A 446 -13.77 0.72 6.10
CA VAL A 446 -14.60 -0.33 5.50
C VAL A 446 -14.20 -1.66 6.13
N SER A 447 -15.06 -2.27 6.95
CA SER A 447 -14.90 -3.68 7.33
C SER A 447 -15.31 -4.56 6.16
N ALA A 448 -14.58 -5.64 5.90
CA ALA A 448 -14.79 -6.43 4.71
C ALA A 448 -14.39 -7.90 4.88
N VAL A 449 -15.11 -8.74 4.15
CA VAL A 449 -14.78 -10.15 3.92
C VAL A 449 -14.23 -10.28 2.51
N ILE A 450 -12.97 -10.62 2.39
CA ILE A 450 -12.24 -10.68 1.12
C ILE A 450 -11.83 -12.13 0.88
N ASP A 451 -12.18 -12.68 -0.28
CA ASP A 451 -11.76 -14.03 -0.64
C ASP A 451 -10.29 -14.08 -1.11
N ALA A 452 -9.77 -15.29 -1.28
CA ALA A 452 -8.39 -15.52 -1.73
C ALA A 452 -8.08 -15.04 -3.17
N LYS A 453 -9.08 -14.52 -3.88
CA LYS A 453 -8.97 -13.89 -5.20
C LYS A 453 -9.13 -12.36 -5.13
N GLY A 454 -9.26 -11.79 -3.93
CA GLY A 454 -9.38 -10.35 -3.71
C GLY A 454 -10.77 -9.77 -3.96
N ARG A 455 -11.81 -10.62 -4.12
CA ARG A 455 -13.20 -10.17 -4.23
C ARG A 455 -13.72 -9.82 -2.85
N VAL A 456 -14.37 -8.67 -2.71
CA VAL A 456 -15.14 -8.32 -1.52
C VAL A 456 -16.46 -9.08 -1.60
N LEU A 457 -16.67 -10.01 -0.68
CA LEU A 457 -17.89 -10.83 -0.62
C LEU A 457 -18.97 -10.15 0.17
N ASP A 458 -18.58 -9.43 1.23
CA ASP A 458 -19.47 -8.65 2.08
C ASP A 458 -18.68 -7.52 2.76
N SER A 459 -19.36 -6.43 3.15
CA SER A 459 -18.71 -5.28 3.77
C SER A 459 -19.67 -4.37 4.54
N LEU A 460 -19.13 -3.66 5.54
CA LEU A 460 -19.77 -2.50 6.17
C LEU A 460 -19.18 -1.22 5.56
N PRO A 461 -20.04 -0.26 5.19
CA PRO A 461 -19.58 0.99 4.58
C PRO A 461 -18.70 1.83 5.51
N LEU A 462 -17.90 2.69 4.91
CA LEU A 462 -17.15 3.74 5.61
C LEU A 462 -18.09 4.60 6.46
N ASN A 463 -17.65 4.94 7.68
CA ASN A 463 -18.38 5.79 8.63
C ASN A 463 -19.76 5.22 9.04
N SER A 464 -19.96 3.94 8.97
CA SER A 464 -21.14 3.27 9.52
C SER A 464 -20.77 2.47 10.77
N GLU A 465 -21.74 2.30 11.68
CA GLU A 465 -21.65 1.34 12.77
C GLU A 465 -22.36 0.03 12.38
N GLY A 466 -21.86 -1.09 12.86
CA GLY A 466 -22.50 -2.38 12.58
C GLY A 466 -21.66 -3.58 12.96
N ILE A 467 -22.23 -4.74 12.68
CA ILE A 467 -21.59 -6.04 12.78
C ILE A 467 -21.62 -6.75 11.43
N LEU A 468 -20.65 -7.60 11.17
CA LEU A 468 -20.61 -8.44 9.99
C LEU A 468 -20.31 -9.87 10.41
N ASP A 469 -21.34 -10.72 10.45
CA ASP A 469 -21.23 -12.14 10.73
C ASP A 469 -20.95 -12.88 9.41
N THR A 470 -19.86 -13.63 9.38
CA THR A 470 -19.40 -14.24 8.15
C THR A 470 -18.74 -15.60 8.39
N THR A 471 -18.67 -16.39 7.34
CA THR A 471 -17.81 -17.57 7.28
C THR A 471 -16.48 -17.21 6.61
N VAL A 472 -15.36 -17.61 7.21
CA VAL A 472 -14.04 -17.44 6.59
C VAL A 472 -14.01 -18.15 5.23
N PRO A 473 -13.74 -17.42 4.12
CA PRO A 473 -13.66 -18.04 2.80
C PRO A 473 -12.47 -19.01 2.70
N VAL A 474 -12.52 -19.92 1.72
CA VAL A 474 -11.48 -20.94 1.53
C VAL A 474 -10.17 -20.34 1.06
N ALA A 475 -9.07 -20.77 1.67
CA ALA A 475 -7.73 -20.50 1.17
C ALA A 475 -7.44 -21.29 -0.11
N LEU A 476 -6.78 -20.65 -1.07
CA LEU A 476 -6.19 -21.31 -2.24
C LEU A 476 -4.80 -21.84 -1.92
N SER A 477 -4.23 -22.67 -2.79
CA SER A 477 -2.81 -23.02 -2.70
C SER A 477 -1.93 -21.79 -2.72
N ALA A 478 -0.75 -21.85 -2.05
CA ALA A 478 0.23 -20.78 -2.07
C ALA A 478 0.56 -20.38 -3.51
N THR A 479 0.42 -19.10 -3.82
CA THR A 479 0.67 -18.55 -5.15
C THR A 479 2.17 -18.61 -5.50
N ILE A 480 2.50 -18.36 -6.78
CA ILE A 480 3.91 -18.23 -7.19
C ILE A 480 4.56 -17.08 -6.44
N TYR A 481 3.88 -15.92 -6.38
CA TYR A 481 4.40 -14.76 -5.68
C TYR A 481 4.58 -15.00 -4.17
N ALA A 482 3.64 -15.67 -3.50
CA ALA A 482 3.80 -16.03 -2.09
C ALA A 482 5.07 -16.85 -1.81
N ARG A 483 5.49 -17.70 -2.77
CA ARG A 483 6.69 -18.55 -2.67
C ARG A 483 7.97 -17.83 -3.06
N THR A 484 7.96 -17.00 -4.09
CA THR A 484 9.17 -16.41 -4.71
C THR A 484 9.39 -14.96 -4.34
N GLY A 485 8.34 -14.22 -3.97
CA GLY A 485 8.35 -12.79 -3.75
C GLY A 485 8.87 -12.01 -4.95
N ASP A 486 9.58 -10.92 -4.66
CA ASP A 486 10.10 -10.01 -5.67
C ASP A 486 11.41 -10.49 -6.32
N LEU A 487 11.96 -11.66 -5.94
CA LEU A 487 13.24 -12.13 -6.46
C LEU A 487 13.23 -12.31 -7.99
N PRO A 488 12.25 -12.99 -8.61
CA PRO A 488 12.23 -13.13 -10.08
C PRO A 488 12.13 -11.78 -10.78
N LEU A 489 11.30 -10.88 -10.26
CA LEU A 489 11.13 -9.53 -10.79
C LEU A 489 12.42 -8.71 -10.68
N SER A 490 13.10 -8.79 -9.53
CA SER A 490 14.40 -8.13 -9.30
C SER A 490 15.46 -8.57 -10.33
N LEU A 491 15.48 -9.85 -10.68
CA LEU A 491 16.37 -10.39 -11.71
C LEU A 491 16.02 -9.86 -13.10
N VAL A 492 14.75 -9.81 -13.46
CA VAL A 492 14.28 -9.25 -14.75
C VAL A 492 14.64 -7.77 -14.86
N ILE A 493 14.36 -6.97 -13.85
CA ILE A 493 14.67 -5.54 -13.84
C ILE A 493 16.19 -5.31 -13.92
N SER A 494 16.97 -6.01 -13.10
CA SER A 494 18.42 -5.90 -13.07
C SER A 494 19.05 -6.31 -14.39
N GLY A 495 18.59 -7.41 -14.99
CA GLY A 495 19.01 -7.88 -16.31
C GLY A 495 18.69 -6.86 -17.41
N GLY A 496 17.51 -6.25 -17.38
CA GLY A 496 17.12 -5.18 -18.31
C GLY A 496 18.02 -3.95 -18.20
N ILE A 497 18.30 -3.48 -17.00
CA ILE A 497 19.20 -2.35 -16.74
C ILE A 497 20.64 -2.69 -17.19
N LEU A 498 21.13 -3.88 -16.86
CA LEU A 498 22.46 -4.33 -17.29
C LEU A 498 22.57 -4.36 -18.83
N CYS A 499 21.54 -4.88 -19.51
CA CYS A 499 21.49 -4.88 -20.98
C CYS A 499 21.59 -3.46 -21.57
N MET A 500 20.89 -2.47 -20.98
CA MET A 500 20.99 -1.08 -21.39
C MET A 500 22.43 -0.53 -21.21
N ILE A 501 23.06 -0.82 -20.10
CA ILE A 501 24.44 -0.37 -19.80
C ILE A 501 25.42 -1.00 -20.79
N LEU A 502 25.33 -2.29 -21.05
CA LEU A 502 26.22 -3.00 -21.98
C LEU A 502 26.08 -2.49 -23.41
N ARG A 503 24.85 -2.30 -23.89
CA ARG A 503 24.59 -1.72 -25.23
C ARG A 503 25.19 -0.32 -25.38
N ARG A 504 25.15 0.50 -24.33
CA ARG A 504 25.78 1.84 -24.35
C ARG A 504 27.31 1.76 -24.44
N ARG A 505 27.93 0.77 -23.77
CA ARG A 505 29.39 0.58 -23.83
C ARG A 505 29.88 0.12 -25.21
N HIS A 506 29.10 -0.75 -25.88
CA HIS A 506 29.42 -1.24 -27.21
C HIS A 506 29.16 -0.25 -28.34
N ASN A 507 28.25 0.70 -28.15
CA ASN A 507 27.94 1.76 -29.10
C ASN A 507 28.16 3.12 -28.42
N PRO A 508 29.39 3.56 -28.17
CA PRO A 508 29.63 4.87 -27.59
C PRO A 508 29.16 5.93 -28.57
N ILE A 509 28.32 6.87 -28.07
CA ILE A 509 27.87 8.02 -28.86
C ILE A 509 29.09 8.87 -29.16
N ASP A 510 29.41 9.12 -30.44
CA ASP A 510 30.43 10.10 -30.85
C ASP A 510 30.06 11.46 -30.20
N PRO A 511 31.01 12.14 -29.53
CA PRO A 511 30.76 13.47 -28.95
C PRO A 511 30.18 14.50 -29.93
N ARG A 512 30.26 14.24 -31.22
CA ARG A 512 29.72 15.08 -32.33
C ARG A 512 28.28 14.75 -32.73
N GLY A 513 27.64 13.74 -32.11
CA GLY A 513 26.19 13.51 -32.29
C GLY A 513 25.79 12.71 -33.52
N SER A 514 26.75 12.12 -34.25
CA SER A 514 26.48 11.16 -35.32
C SER A 514 26.67 9.74 -34.81
N ALA A 515 25.67 8.86 -34.98
CA ALA A 515 25.85 7.42 -34.79
C ALA A 515 26.79 6.92 -35.90
N VAL A 516 27.90 6.26 -35.52
CA VAL A 516 28.74 5.47 -36.41
C VAL A 516 28.08 4.13 -36.68
#